data_a2368ea7babb9da47cfe5350e378ae42
#
_entry.id   a2368ea7babb9da47cfe5350e378ae42
#
_cell.length_a   1.000
_cell.length_b   1.000
_cell.length_c   1.000
_cell.angle_alpha   90.00
_cell.angle_beta   90.00
_cell.angle_gamma   90.00
#
_symmetry.space_group_name_H-M   'P 1'
#
loop_
_entity.id
_entity.type
_entity.pdbx_description
1 polymer ?
#
loop_
_entity_poly.entity_id
_entity_poly.type
_entity_poly.pdbx_seq_one_letter_code
_entity_poly.pdbx_strand_id
1 'polypeptide(L)'
;PWIWIDAFNEYEQESHEVRLEIETDRANITTGAYFWDSRYQQDWVTRGSFWSTLVAPELYPICEAVGLGAIRCEPGLGSTLGENYVQKLLQIQETESQAIFANIDYQVNDKVMITAGLRYTEEEKLFTGGQSYLTSLERAYINNFENIGVGDEAGTVTLNKKYDEISGKIGVSYNYSEDIMFYASYSEGFQSGGFFGRNQNAEDFRNTYDPEYAKTLELGMKSLLMDKRLQLNIAAFRNDFEDKQEDTIKLDPSTKTVVTVIDNVAGVLYQGLEIETRLLVSESFEAFANIGLLDAEYDGFIADLDGADANGVVEPTNNDNLVPKYSPEMTASFGGTYTADLGDGELQLFAKYSFVDELYSITDNREVGKIPSTEKVDASITYLKDNYKISIFGRNLTDDITTPVRDISSLMIFGSPSVGTVYGITLSANF
;
A
#
# COMPACT_ATOMS: atom_id res chain seq x y z
N PRO A 1 -25.39 20.53 -5.10
CA PRO A 1 -24.75 19.74 -4.04
C PRO A 1 -23.26 20.10 -3.96
N TRP A 2 -22.75 20.29 -2.76
CA TRP A 2 -21.35 20.51 -2.50
C TRP A 2 -20.93 19.77 -1.23
N ILE A 3 -19.73 19.18 -1.25
CA ILE A 3 -19.10 18.56 -0.10
C ILE A 3 -17.74 19.24 0.09
N TRP A 4 -17.47 19.56 1.33
CA TRP A 4 -16.18 20.06 1.75
C TRP A 4 -15.63 19.14 2.82
N ILE A 5 -14.40 18.68 2.65
CA ILE A 5 -13.72 17.82 3.59
C ILE A 5 -12.44 18.50 4.04
N ASP A 6 -12.32 18.69 5.35
CA ASP A 6 -11.09 19.12 6.00
C ASP A 6 -10.55 17.93 6.80
N ALA A 7 -9.32 17.53 6.54
CA ALA A 7 -8.62 16.53 7.31
C ALA A 7 -7.38 17.14 7.94
N PHE A 8 -7.29 17.04 9.25
CA PHE A 8 -6.11 17.38 10.02
C PHE A 8 -5.48 16.10 10.54
N ASN A 9 -4.19 15.90 10.26
CA ASN A 9 -3.44 14.75 10.70
C ASN A 9 -2.24 15.20 11.52
N GLU A 10 -2.03 14.56 12.65
CA GLU A 10 -0.85 14.72 13.50
C GLU A 10 -0.22 13.35 13.70
N TYR A 11 1.08 13.25 13.51
CA TYR A 11 1.82 12.02 13.70
C TYR A 11 3.13 12.30 14.43
N GLU A 12 3.33 11.60 15.53
CA GLU A 12 4.54 11.61 16.33
C GLU A 12 5.06 10.18 16.46
N GLN A 13 6.37 10.00 16.42
CA GLN A 13 6.99 8.71 16.70
C GLN A 13 8.36 8.86 17.36
N GLU A 14 8.72 7.88 18.18
CA GLU A 14 10.02 7.72 18.75
C GLU A 14 10.47 6.27 18.63
N SER A 15 11.75 6.02 18.32
CA SER A 15 12.29 4.66 18.26
C SER A 15 13.70 4.59 18.83
N HIS A 16 13.97 3.49 19.53
CA HIS A 16 15.28 3.19 20.10
C HIS A 16 15.69 1.78 19.76
N GLU A 17 16.91 1.60 19.30
CA GLU A 17 17.50 0.28 19.07
C GLU A 17 18.85 0.17 19.76
N VAL A 18 19.05 -0.93 20.47
CA VAL A 18 20.35 -1.33 21.00
C VAL A 18 20.77 -2.62 20.31
N ARG A 19 21.92 -2.59 19.65
CA ARG A 19 22.46 -3.70 18.88
C ARG A 19 23.83 -4.09 19.37
N LEU A 20 24.06 -5.40 19.47
CA LEU A 20 25.37 -6.00 19.72
C LEU A 20 25.74 -6.84 18.49
N GLU A 21 26.93 -6.57 17.95
CA GLU A 21 27.53 -7.33 16.86
C GLU A 21 28.73 -8.08 17.38
N ILE A 22 28.79 -9.38 17.11
CA ILE A 22 29.86 -10.26 17.50
C ILE A 22 30.42 -10.93 16.26
N GLU A 23 31.68 -10.63 15.92
CA GLU A 23 32.36 -11.21 14.79
C GLU A 23 33.35 -12.26 15.29
N THR A 24 33.35 -13.42 14.63
CA THR A 24 34.33 -14.50 14.82
C THR A 24 34.85 -14.94 13.45
N ASP A 25 35.85 -15.84 13.42
CA ASP A 25 36.38 -16.33 12.14
C ASP A 25 35.35 -16.98 11.22
N ARG A 26 34.21 -17.44 11.76
CA ARG A 26 33.16 -18.17 11.01
C ARG A 26 31.76 -17.70 11.25
N ALA A 27 31.52 -16.81 12.17
CA ALA A 27 30.17 -16.34 12.46
C ALA A 27 30.14 -14.83 12.67
N ASN A 28 29.11 -14.22 12.09
CA ASN A 28 28.68 -12.87 12.41
C ASN A 28 27.32 -12.97 13.10
N ILE A 29 27.26 -12.54 14.36
CA ILE A 29 26.05 -12.61 15.19
C ILE A 29 25.60 -11.19 15.50
N THR A 30 24.38 -10.87 15.15
CA THR A 30 23.74 -9.61 15.51
C THR A 30 22.57 -9.90 16.44
N THR A 31 22.55 -9.29 17.63
CA THR A 31 21.42 -9.40 18.56
C THR A 31 21.09 -8.04 19.14
N GLY A 32 19.83 -7.83 19.52
CA GLY A 32 19.43 -6.54 20.04
C GLY A 32 18.04 -6.49 20.58
N ALA A 33 17.68 -5.28 21.03
CA ALA A 33 16.34 -4.92 21.46
C ALA A 33 15.91 -3.65 20.72
N TYR A 34 14.64 -3.60 20.39
CA TYR A 34 14.00 -2.49 19.69
C TYR A 34 12.78 -2.04 20.46
N PHE A 35 12.59 -0.73 20.54
CA PHE A 35 11.45 -0.07 21.13
C PHE A 35 10.93 0.95 20.16
N TRP A 36 9.62 1.03 20.01
CA TRP A 36 8.95 2.00 19.17
C TRP A 36 7.65 2.44 19.83
N ASP A 37 7.43 3.73 19.79
CA ASP A 37 6.23 4.39 20.27
C ASP A 37 5.74 5.33 19.17
N SER A 38 4.45 5.38 18.93
CA SER A 38 3.86 6.34 18.02
C SER A 38 2.46 6.74 18.42
N ARG A 39 2.12 7.99 18.10
CA ARG A 39 0.78 8.53 18.23
C ARG A 39 0.36 9.13 16.90
N TYR A 40 -0.75 8.64 16.38
CA TYR A 40 -1.44 9.17 15.22
C TYR A 40 -2.80 9.72 15.62
N GLN A 41 -3.08 10.96 15.22
CA GLN A 41 -4.39 11.56 15.37
C GLN A 41 -4.89 12.03 14.02
N GLN A 42 -6.14 11.74 13.71
CA GLN A 42 -6.84 12.29 12.57
C GLN A 42 -8.17 12.92 13.03
N ASP A 43 -8.34 14.18 12.69
CA ASP A 43 -9.60 14.90 12.75
C ASP A 43 -10.11 15.07 11.31
N TRP A 44 -11.26 14.50 11.02
CA TRP A 44 -11.90 14.58 9.72
C TRP A 44 -13.23 15.30 9.86
N VAL A 45 -13.40 16.40 9.15
CA VAL A 45 -14.64 17.18 9.18
C VAL A 45 -15.24 17.23 7.79
N THR A 46 -16.42 16.65 7.65
CA THR A 46 -17.19 16.69 6.40
C THR A 46 -18.33 17.68 6.53
N ARG A 47 -18.41 18.60 5.59
CA ARG A 47 -19.50 19.60 5.49
C ARG A 47 -20.16 19.45 4.13
N GLY A 48 -21.49 19.57 4.08
CA GLY A 48 -22.15 19.56 2.79
C GLY A 48 -23.65 19.63 2.83
N SER A 49 -24.21 19.85 1.67
CA SER A 49 -25.66 19.81 1.41
C SER A 49 -26.04 18.62 0.50
N PHE A 50 -25.14 17.67 0.33
CA PHE A 50 -25.26 16.61 -0.68
C PHE A 50 -26.45 15.67 -0.42
N TRP A 51 -26.66 15.29 0.83
CA TRP A 51 -27.68 14.31 1.20
C TRP A 51 -29.11 14.83 1.05
N SER A 52 -29.33 16.13 1.27
CA SER A 52 -30.66 16.71 1.08
C SER A 52 -31.16 16.71 -0.36
N THR A 53 -30.22 16.71 -1.32
CA THR A 53 -30.55 16.77 -2.75
C THR A 53 -30.78 15.39 -3.35
N LEU A 54 -30.15 14.36 -2.81
CA LEU A 54 -30.25 12.99 -3.37
C LEU A 54 -31.36 12.14 -2.79
N VAL A 55 -31.95 12.58 -1.70
CA VAL A 55 -33.04 11.86 -1.02
C VAL A 55 -34.34 12.68 -1.06
N ALA A 56 -34.42 13.67 -1.94
CA ALA A 56 -35.69 14.31 -2.24
C ALA A 56 -36.66 13.26 -2.79
N PRO A 57 -37.91 13.20 -2.30
CA PRO A 57 -38.89 12.20 -2.76
C PRO A 57 -39.09 12.16 -4.28
N GLU A 58 -38.81 13.26 -4.95
CA GLU A 58 -38.91 13.40 -6.43
C GLU A 58 -37.81 12.62 -7.17
N LEU A 59 -36.70 12.26 -6.50
CA LEU A 59 -35.59 11.49 -7.08
C LEU A 59 -35.69 9.97 -6.83
N TYR A 60 -36.70 9.54 -6.06
CA TYR A 60 -36.96 8.13 -5.78
C TYR A 60 -37.04 7.25 -7.04
N PRO A 61 -37.81 7.66 -8.08
CA PRO A 61 -37.89 6.87 -9.30
C PRO A 61 -36.56 6.79 -10.06
N ILE A 62 -35.70 7.80 -9.91
CA ILE A 62 -34.38 7.82 -10.56
C ILE A 62 -33.41 6.91 -9.83
N CYS A 63 -33.44 6.91 -8.52
CA CYS A 63 -32.66 6.01 -7.68
C CYS A 63 -32.94 4.53 -8.01
N GLU A 64 -34.22 4.18 -8.13
CA GLU A 64 -34.64 2.82 -8.48
C GLU A 64 -34.25 2.45 -9.91
N ALA A 65 -34.40 3.39 -10.85
CA ALA A 65 -34.05 3.19 -12.26
C ALA A 65 -32.56 3.01 -12.54
N VAL A 66 -31.66 3.54 -11.67
CA VAL A 66 -30.20 3.36 -11.76
C VAL A 66 -29.68 2.21 -10.91
N GLY A 67 -30.56 1.40 -10.32
CA GLY A 67 -30.19 0.18 -9.61
C GLY A 67 -29.53 0.40 -8.24
N LEU A 68 -29.73 1.57 -7.62
CA LEU A 68 -29.17 1.89 -6.30
C LEU A 68 -29.88 1.16 -5.14
N GLY A 69 -30.88 0.36 -5.40
CA GLY A 69 -31.61 -0.46 -4.43
C GLY A 69 -32.44 0.34 -3.40
N ALA A 70 -33.38 -0.34 -2.72
CA ALA A 70 -34.30 0.28 -1.76
C ALA A 70 -33.56 0.92 -0.56
N ILE A 71 -32.42 0.36 -0.16
CA ILE A 71 -31.67 0.83 1.00
C ILE A 71 -31.06 2.22 0.78
N ARG A 72 -30.74 2.55 -0.45
CA ARG A 72 -30.09 3.83 -0.83
C ARG A 72 -31.09 4.91 -1.23
N CYS A 73 -32.34 4.54 -1.38
CA CYS A 73 -33.40 5.40 -1.86
C CYS A 73 -34.56 5.59 -0.86
N GLU A 74 -34.45 5.06 0.37
CA GLU A 74 -35.52 5.21 1.36
C GLU A 74 -35.71 6.66 1.84
N PRO A 75 -36.97 7.14 1.97
CA PRO A 75 -37.27 8.42 2.57
C PRO A 75 -37.00 8.37 4.07
N GLY A 76 -36.02 9.03 4.55
CA GLY A 76 -35.73 9.11 5.97
C GLY A 76 -34.30 9.50 6.29
N LEU A 77 -33.35 8.97 5.57
CA LEU A 77 -31.95 9.32 5.82
C LEU A 77 -31.64 10.79 5.48
N GLY A 78 -32.22 11.34 4.40
CA GLY A 78 -32.01 12.73 4.02
C GLY A 78 -32.82 13.75 4.81
N SER A 79 -33.94 13.34 5.42
CA SER A 79 -34.82 14.25 6.18
C SER A 79 -34.28 14.53 7.59
N THR A 80 -33.44 13.66 8.14
CA THR A 80 -32.84 13.82 9.46
C THR A 80 -31.56 14.66 9.45
N LEU A 81 -30.86 14.76 8.32
CA LEU A 81 -29.57 15.46 8.25
C LEU A 81 -29.67 16.92 7.82
N GLY A 82 -30.83 17.44 7.41
CA GLY A 82 -31.06 18.83 7.05
C GLY A 82 -30.19 19.35 5.89
N GLU A 83 -30.47 20.55 5.40
CA GLU A 83 -29.82 21.13 4.20
C GLU A 83 -28.32 21.41 4.36
N ASN A 84 -27.80 21.42 5.58
CA ASN A 84 -26.38 21.58 5.86
C ASN A 84 -26.01 20.70 7.06
N TYR A 85 -25.19 19.71 6.89
CA TYR A 85 -24.66 18.92 7.98
C TYR A 85 -23.16 19.14 8.18
N VAL A 86 -22.69 19.00 9.40
CA VAL A 86 -21.28 18.89 9.74
C VAL A 86 -21.09 17.61 10.53
N GLN A 87 -20.26 16.76 10.03
CA GLN A 87 -19.81 15.54 10.70
C GLN A 87 -18.36 15.72 11.10
N LYS A 88 -18.03 15.47 12.35
CA LYS A 88 -16.65 15.32 12.80
C LYS A 88 -16.39 13.86 13.12
N LEU A 89 -15.31 13.32 12.59
CA LEU A 89 -14.73 12.05 12.93
C LEU A 89 -13.40 12.29 13.60
N LEU A 90 -13.20 11.73 14.79
CA LEU A 90 -11.94 11.72 15.51
C LEU A 90 -11.43 10.29 15.58
N GLN A 91 -10.15 10.08 15.26
CA GLN A 91 -9.45 8.85 15.57
C GLN A 91 -8.05 9.18 16.11
N ILE A 92 -7.73 8.53 17.21
CA ILE A 92 -6.41 8.59 17.83
C ILE A 92 -5.95 7.15 17.99
N GLN A 93 -4.75 6.84 17.53
CA GLN A 93 -4.12 5.55 17.78
C GLN A 93 -2.74 5.79 18.40
N GLU A 94 -2.52 5.21 19.56
CA GLU A 94 -1.23 5.11 20.22
C GLU A 94 -0.76 3.67 20.07
N THR A 95 0.50 3.48 19.66
CA THR A 95 1.07 2.15 19.44
C THR A 95 2.42 2.08 20.14
N GLU A 96 2.57 1.15 21.07
CA GLU A 96 3.84 0.80 21.70
C GLU A 96 4.28 -0.57 21.18
N SER A 97 5.51 -0.69 20.70
CA SER A 97 6.07 -1.94 20.21
C SER A 97 7.45 -2.17 20.79
N GLN A 98 7.70 -3.37 21.25
CA GLN A 98 9.01 -3.79 21.73
C GLN A 98 9.36 -5.16 21.16
N ALA A 99 10.65 -5.33 20.84
CA ALA A 99 11.11 -6.58 20.29
C ALA A 99 12.53 -6.90 20.74
N ILE A 100 12.80 -8.20 20.80
CA ILE A 100 14.15 -8.75 20.91
C ILE A 100 14.44 -9.60 19.68
N PHE A 101 15.65 -9.55 19.20
CA PHE A 101 16.02 -10.30 18.00
C PHE A 101 17.46 -10.83 18.07
N ALA A 102 17.68 -11.90 17.32
CA ALA A 102 19.00 -12.43 17.07
C ALA A 102 19.10 -12.93 15.62
N ASN A 103 20.23 -12.68 14.98
CA ASN A 103 20.58 -13.19 13.65
C ASN A 103 22.00 -13.73 13.68
N ILE A 104 22.24 -14.82 12.98
CA ILE A 104 23.56 -15.41 12.79
C ILE A 104 23.78 -15.69 11.30
N ASP A 105 24.91 -15.23 10.78
CA ASP A 105 25.47 -15.66 9.50
C ASP A 105 26.67 -16.55 9.81
N TYR A 106 26.58 -17.84 9.48
CA TYR A 106 27.58 -18.84 9.80
C TYR A 106 28.23 -19.38 8.53
N GLN A 107 29.55 -19.15 8.42
CA GLN A 107 30.35 -19.67 7.32
C GLN A 107 30.72 -21.15 7.60
N VAL A 108 29.98 -22.06 6.95
CA VAL A 108 30.23 -23.52 7.09
C VAL A 108 31.58 -23.91 6.50
N ASN A 109 31.86 -23.34 5.31
CA ASN A 109 33.16 -23.46 4.61
C ASN A 109 33.30 -22.27 3.64
N ASP A 110 34.37 -22.20 2.87
CA ASP A 110 34.67 -21.09 1.95
C ASP A 110 33.57 -20.82 0.90
N LYS A 111 32.65 -21.78 0.69
CA LYS A 111 31.61 -21.69 -0.33
C LYS A 111 30.17 -21.61 0.22
N VAL A 112 29.96 -22.07 1.45
CA VAL A 112 28.61 -22.21 2.01
C VAL A 112 28.47 -21.34 3.24
N MET A 113 27.46 -20.48 3.24
CA MET A 113 27.04 -19.71 4.39
C MET A 113 25.57 -20.05 4.72
N ILE A 114 25.26 -20.18 6.00
CA ILE A 114 23.91 -20.35 6.53
C ILE A 114 23.55 -19.09 7.31
N THR A 115 22.39 -18.55 7.04
CA THR A 115 21.79 -17.45 7.80
C THR A 115 20.60 -17.98 8.60
N ALA A 116 20.48 -17.61 9.88
CA ALA A 116 19.29 -17.86 10.68
C ALA A 116 18.98 -16.64 11.54
N GLY A 117 17.71 -16.31 11.67
CA GLY A 117 17.26 -15.17 12.46
C GLY A 117 15.94 -15.45 13.13
N LEU A 118 15.75 -14.87 14.32
CA LEU A 118 14.52 -14.91 15.11
C LEU A 118 14.28 -13.55 15.73
N ARG A 119 13.00 -13.15 15.75
CA ARG A 119 12.51 -11.94 16.41
C ARG A 119 11.23 -12.26 17.16
N TYR A 120 11.16 -11.86 18.41
CA TYR A 120 9.94 -11.81 19.20
C TYR A 120 9.52 -10.36 19.33
N THR A 121 8.28 -10.06 19.01
CA THR A 121 7.69 -8.71 19.06
C THR A 121 6.44 -8.74 19.91
N GLU A 122 6.33 -7.80 20.85
CA GLU A 122 5.10 -7.45 21.53
C GLU A 122 4.65 -6.07 21.06
N GLU A 123 3.37 -5.92 20.77
CA GLU A 123 2.78 -4.65 20.32
C GLU A 123 1.46 -4.42 21.03
N GLU A 124 1.30 -3.22 21.59
CA GLU A 124 0.06 -2.77 22.21
C GLU A 124 -0.48 -1.56 21.46
N LYS A 125 -1.75 -1.63 21.07
CA LYS A 125 -2.45 -0.53 20.38
C LYS A 125 -3.60 -0.04 21.25
N LEU A 126 -3.57 1.24 21.59
CA LEU A 126 -4.66 1.97 22.21
C LEU A 126 -5.33 2.83 21.14
N PHE A 127 -6.61 2.58 20.90
CA PHE A 127 -7.38 3.31 19.90
C PHE A 127 -8.53 4.06 20.57
N THR A 128 -8.68 5.33 20.23
CA THR A 128 -9.84 6.15 20.59
C THR A 128 -10.50 6.67 19.32
N GLY A 129 -11.74 6.22 19.07
CA GLY A 129 -12.54 6.64 17.93
C GLY A 129 -13.83 7.28 18.37
N GLY A 130 -14.29 8.26 17.64
CA GLY A 130 -15.56 8.92 17.93
C GLY A 130 -16.08 9.75 16.78
N GLN A 131 -17.38 9.99 16.82
CA GLN A 131 -18.09 10.74 15.80
C GLN A 131 -19.11 11.67 16.43
N SER A 132 -19.24 12.84 15.87
CA SER A 132 -20.28 13.79 16.25
C SER A 132 -20.94 14.42 15.02
N TYR A 133 -22.23 14.70 15.14
CA TYR A 133 -23.01 15.44 14.16
C TYR A 133 -23.50 16.73 14.79
N LEU A 134 -23.36 17.83 14.06
CA LEU A 134 -23.89 19.13 14.47
C LEU A 134 -25.14 19.47 13.68
N THR A 135 -26.17 19.95 14.37
CA THR A 135 -27.42 20.40 13.75
C THR A 135 -27.33 21.80 13.16
N SER A 136 -28.26 22.18 12.27
CA SER A 136 -28.15 23.30 11.34
C SER A 136 -27.95 24.69 11.96
N LEU A 137 -28.38 24.94 13.20
CA LEU A 137 -28.30 26.25 13.83
C LEU A 137 -26.93 26.56 14.50
N GLU A 138 -26.21 25.53 14.93
CA GLU A 138 -24.91 25.69 15.59
C GLU A 138 -23.75 25.85 14.59
N ARG A 139 -23.98 25.54 13.32
CA ARG A 139 -22.98 25.44 12.24
C ARG A 139 -22.53 26.73 11.62
N ALA A 140 -23.37 27.75 11.66
CA ALA A 140 -23.10 29.03 10.99
C ALA A 140 -21.93 29.81 11.60
N TYR A 141 -21.46 29.41 12.80
CA TYR A 141 -20.48 30.14 13.58
C TYR A 141 -19.20 29.37 13.95
N ILE A 142 -19.06 28.09 13.52
CA ILE A 142 -17.86 27.32 13.86
C ILE A 142 -16.75 27.66 12.87
N ASN A 143 -15.99 28.70 13.20
CA ASN A 143 -14.74 29.04 12.52
C ASN A 143 -13.53 28.33 13.11
N ASN A 144 -13.70 27.52 14.16
CA ASN A 144 -12.63 26.90 14.89
C ASN A 144 -12.94 25.42 15.18
N PHE A 145 -12.22 24.52 14.54
CA PHE A 145 -12.42 23.06 14.63
C PHE A 145 -12.11 22.51 16.02
N GLU A 146 -11.24 23.16 16.79
CA GLU A 146 -10.85 22.78 18.15
C GLU A 146 -12.03 22.75 19.13
N ASN A 147 -13.12 23.46 18.82
CA ASN A 147 -14.29 23.56 19.71
C ASN A 147 -15.41 22.57 19.37
N ILE A 148 -15.26 21.73 18.35
CA ILE A 148 -16.20 20.63 18.14
C ILE A 148 -15.75 19.49 19.05
N GLY A 149 -16.21 19.49 20.30
CA GLY A 149 -15.99 18.39 21.21
C GLY A 149 -16.66 17.12 20.68
N VAL A 150 -15.89 16.06 20.49
CA VAL A 150 -16.42 14.71 20.52
C VAL A 150 -16.60 14.44 22.02
N GLY A 151 -17.78 14.71 22.56
CA GLY A 151 -18.02 14.58 24.00
C GLY A 151 -18.06 13.12 24.41
N ASP A 152 -17.63 12.84 25.64
CA ASP A 152 -17.70 11.50 26.26
C ASP A 152 -19.13 10.93 26.28
N GLU A 153 -20.14 11.77 26.14
CA GLU A 153 -21.56 11.40 26.08
C GLU A 153 -22.04 11.08 24.66
N ALA A 154 -21.28 11.43 23.61
CA ALA A 154 -21.73 11.36 22.20
C ALA A 154 -21.16 10.15 21.42
N GLY A 155 -20.55 9.16 22.08
CA GLY A 155 -20.13 7.94 21.39
C GLY A 155 -18.65 7.82 21.08
N THR A 156 -17.77 8.33 21.94
CA THR A 156 -16.34 7.98 21.90
C THR A 156 -16.11 6.59 22.46
N VAL A 157 -15.33 5.79 21.78
CA VAL A 157 -14.92 4.44 22.21
C VAL A 157 -13.42 4.38 22.33
N THR A 158 -12.93 3.88 23.47
CA THR A 158 -11.51 3.59 23.67
C THR A 158 -11.32 2.08 23.80
N LEU A 159 -10.42 1.52 22.99
CA LEU A 159 -10.12 0.10 22.91
C LEU A 159 -8.63 -0.12 23.01
N ASN A 160 -8.27 -1.25 23.62
CA ASN A 160 -6.88 -1.68 23.72
C ASN A 160 -6.76 -3.10 23.15
N LYS A 161 -5.73 -3.36 22.34
CA LYS A 161 -5.42 -4.69 21.83
C LYS A 161 -3.93 -4.93 21.90
N LYS A 162 -3.56 -6.17 22.24
CA LYS A 162 -2.16 -6.62 22.33
C LYS A 162 -1.94 -7.75 21.37
N TYR A 163 -0.76 -7.73 20.77
CA TYR A 163 -0.27 -8.74 19.84
C TYR A 163 1.12 -9.18 20.29
N ASP A 164 1.39 -10.47 20.26
CA ASP A 164 2.71 -11.03 20.49
C ASP A 164 3.01 -12.08 19.43
N GLU A 165 4.12 -11.90 18.71
CA GLU A 165 4.43 -12.69 17.55
C GLU A 165 5.91 -13.03 17.44
N ILE A 166 6.17 -14.24 16.93
CA ILE A 166 7.51 -14.68 16.59
C ILE A 166 7.64 -14.72 15.07
N SER A 167 8.62 -14.01 14.54
CA SER A 167 9.01 -14.08 13.14
C SER A 167 10.42 -14.62 12.99
N GLY A 168 10.67 -15.35 11.92
CA GLY A 168 11.95 -16.01 11.71
C GLY A 168 12.35 -16.08 10.26
N LYS A 169 13.65 -16.34 10.06
CA LYS A 169 14.21 -16.64 8.75
C LYS A 169 15.30 -17.69 8.84
N ILE A 170 15.42 -18.48 7.79
CA ILE A 170 16.56 -19.36 7.53
C ILE A 170 16.94 -19.24 6.07
N GLY A 171 18.24 -19.27 5.78
CA GLY A 171 18.75 -19.20 4.43
C GLY A 171 20.06 -19.94 4.28
N VAL A 172 20.36 -20.29 3.05
CA VAL A 172 21.65 -20.83 2.65
C VAL A 172 22.11 -20.13 1.39
N SER A 173 23.36 -19.73 1.34
CA SER A 173 24.02 -19.26 0.12
C SER A 173 25.20 -20.17 -0.22
N TYR A 174 25.36 -20.40 -1.53
CA TYR A 174 26.40 -21.23 -2.10
C TYR A 174 27.18 -20.46 -3.17
N ASN A 175 28.40 -20.10 -2.88
CA ASN A 175 29.33 -19.50 -3.84
C ASN A 175 29.89 -20.61 -4.74
N TYR A 176 29.28 -20.79 -5.93
CA TYR A 176 29.76 -21.72 -6.93
C TYR A 176 31.17 -21.31 -7.41
N SER A 177 31.35 -20.02 -7.67
CA SER A 177 32.62 -19.35 -7.99
C SER A 177 32.67 -17.98 -7.33
N GLU A 178 33.72 -17.19 -7.58
CA GLU A 178 33.82 -15.80 -7.13
C GLU A 178 32.75 -14.91 -7.77
N ASP A 179 32.24 -15.30 -8.94
CA ASP A 179 31.32 -14.50 -9.74
C ASP A 179 29.90 -15.07 -9.78
N ILE A 180 29.62 -16.23 -9.17
CA ILE A 180 28.29 -16.88 -9.20
C ILE A 180 27.93 -17.39 -7.80
N MET A 181 26.83 -16.90 -7.28
CA MET A 181 26.23 -17.33 -6.01
C MET A 181 24.77 -17.79 -6.24
N PHE A 182 24.42 -18.92 -5.67
CA PHE A 182 23.04 -19.39 -5.53
C PHE A 182 22.60 -19.24 -4.09
N TYR A 183 21.31 -19.00 -3.87
CA TYR A 183 20.74 -18.94 -2.54
C TYR A 183 19.33 -19.51 -2.48
N ALA A 184 18.96 -19.93 -1.28
CA ALA A 184 17.60 -20.27 -0.92
C ALA A 184 17.30 -19.67 0.45
N SER A 185 16.10 -19.13 0.64
CA SER A 185 15.65 -18.61 1.92
C SER A 185 14.18 -18.92 2.18
N TYR A 186 13.87 -19.11 3.46
CA TYR A 186 12.52 -19.15 3.97
C TYR A 186 12.39 -18.14 5.11
N SER A 187 11.32 -17.36 5.10
CA SER A 187 11.06 -16.40 6.17
C SER A 187 9.56 -16.31 6.47
N GLU A 188 9.28 -16.01 7.74
CA GLU A 188 7.94 -15.73 8.23
C GLU A 188 7.91 -14.30 8.78
N GLY A 189 6.81 -13.59 8.47
CA GLY A 189 6.54 -12.25 8.95
C GLY A 189 5.06 -12.08 9.25
N PHE A 190 4.72 -10.98 9.90
CA PHE A 190 3.35 -10.65 10.21
C PHE A 190 3.11 -9.14 10.13
N GLN A 191 1.87 -8.78 9.93
CA GLN A 191 1.37 -7.44 10.14
C GLN A 191 0.32 -7.51 11.25
N SER A 192 0.48 -6.73 12.31
CA SER A 192 -0.46 -6.73 13.43
C SER A 192 -1.85 -6.31 12.99
N GLY A 193 -2.86 -6.80 13.71
CA GLY A 193 -4.23 -6.35 13.57
C GLY A 193 -4.42 -4.91 14.03
N GLY A 194 -5.66 -4.46 14.04
CA GLY A 194 -5.95 -3.07 14.38
C GLY A 194 -7.43 -2.77 14.53
N PHE A 195 -7.72 -1.48 14.43
CA PHE A 195 -9.04 -0.91 14.60
C PHE A 195 -9.48 -0.20 13.34
N PHE A 196 -10.74 -0.31 13.00
CA PHE A 196 -11.28 0.44 11.88
C PHE A 196 -11.79 1.80 12.34
N GLY A 197 -11.08 2.86 11.97
CA GLY A 197 -11.32 4.22 12.48
C GLY A 197 -12.37 5.04 11.71
N ARG A 198 -12.93 4.52 10.60
CA ARG A 198 -13.89 5.25 9.75
C ARG A 198 -15.29 4.69 9.86
N ASN A 199 -15.81 4.61 11.07
CA ASN A 199 -17.13 4.07 11.34
C ASN A 199 -18.20 5.15 11.45
N GLN A 200 -19.45 4.76 11.28
CA GLN A 200 -20.58 5.67 11.29
C GLN A 200 -21.32 5.77 12.62
N ASN A 201 -21.05 4.85 13.52
CA ASN A 201 -21.62 4.86 14.88
C ASN A 201 -20.61 4.31 15.90
N ALA A 202 -20.89 4.57 17.20
CA ALA A 202 -19.99 4.19 18.27
C ALA A 202 -19.77 2.67 18.41
N GLU A 203 -20.75 1.87 18.07
CA GLU A 203 -20.66 0.40 18.18
C GLU A 203 -19.70 -0.16 17.12
N ASP A 204 -19.72 0.40 15.91
CA ASP A 204 -18.85 -0.03 14.83
C ASP A 204 -17.36 0.25 15.09
N PHE A 205 -17.02 1.27 15.90
CA PHE A 205 -15.66 1.49 16.35
C PHE A 205 -15.10 0.33 17.19
N ARG A 206 -15.95 -0.57 17.69
CA ARG A 206 -15.53 -1.77 18.40
C ARG A 206 -15.04 -2.90 17.48
N ASN A 207 -15.27 -2.77 16.17
CA ASN A 207 -14.78 -3.74 15.20
C ASN A 207 -13.26 -3.68 15.12
N THR A 208 -12.65 -4.86 15.19
CA THR A 208 -11.21 -5.04 15.09
C THR A 208 -10.91 -6.11 14.04
N TYR A 209 -9.75 -6.04 13.46
CA TYR A 209 -9.22 -7.10 12.60
C TYR A 209 -7.97 -7.70 13.24
N ASP A 210 -7.72 -8.96 12.92
CA ASP A 210 -6.61 -9.74 13.48
C ASP A 210 -5.34 -9.60 12.64
N PRO A 211 -4.17 -10.08 13.11
CA PRO A 211 -2.94 -10.07 12.34
C PRO A 211 -3.07 -10.85 11.03
N GLU A 212 -2.34 -10.42 10.00
CA GLU A 212 -2.08 -11.21 8.80
C GLU A 212 -0.65 -11.75 8.86
N TYR A 213 -0.44 -12.91 8.28
CA TYR A 213 0.84 -13.62 8.28
C TYR A 213 1.34 -13.85 6.87
N ALA A 214 2.65 -13.76 6.67
CA ALA A 214 3.30 -14.02 5.40
C ALA A 214 4.39 -15.08 5.56
N LYS A 215 4.39 -16.08 4.68
CA LYS A 215 5.42 -17.12 4.56
C LYS A 215 6.05 -17.01 3.18
N THR A 216 7.34 -16.74 3.15
CA THR A 216 8.07 -16.49 1.89
C THR A 216 9.11 -17.56 1.67
N LEU A 217 9.07 -18.22 0.53
CA LEU A 217 10.14 -19.06 -0.01
C LEU A 217 10.76 -18.37 -1.21
N GLU A 218 12.07 -18.20 -1.23
CA GLU A 218 12.80 -17.62 -2.35
C GLU A 218 14.02 -18.47 -2.72
N LEU A 219 14.21 -18.64 -4.02
CA LEU A 219 15.37 -19.29 -4.62
C LEU A 219 15.98 -18.34 -5.64
N GLY A 220 17.28 -18.14 -5.62
CA GLY A 220 17.87 -17.22 -6.58
C GLY A 220 19.31 -17.49 -6.94
N MET A 221 19.75 -16.75 -7.94
CA MET A 221 21.12 -16.68 -8.42
C MET A 221 21.53 -15.22 -8.59
N LYS A 222 22.73 -14.89 -8.13
CA LYS A 222 23.39 -13.61 -8.42
C LYS A 222 24.69 -13.90 -9.14
N SER A 223 24.92 -13.21 -10.26
CA SER A 223 26.10 -13.52 -11.08
C SER A 223 26.69 -12.30 -11.77
N LEU A 224 28.02 -12.34 -11.95
CA LEU A 224 28.82 -11.42 -12.76
C LEU A 224 29.48 -12.24 -13.87
N LEU A 225 28.94 -12.20 -15.06
CA LEU A 225 29.35 -13.01 -16.21
C LEU A 225 30.15 -12.17 -17.22
N MET A 226 30.74 -12.83 -18.24
CA MET A 226 31.44 -12.16 -19.35
C MET A 226 32.56 -11.21 -18.86
N ASP A 227 33.45 -11.69 -18.01
CA ASP A 227 34.51 -10.88 -17.37
C ASP A 227 33.94 -9.66 -16.61
N LYS A 228 32.85 -9.90 -15.85
CA LYS A 228 32.10 -8.89 -15.04
C LYS A 228 31.38 -7.83 -15.86
N ARG A 229 31.23 -8.03 -17.18
CA ARG A 229 30.47 -7.12 -18.04
C ARG A 229 28.96 -7.33 -17.98
N LEU A 230 28.51 -8.53 -17.59
CA LEU A 230 27.10 -8.86 -17.44
C LEU A 230 26.80 -9.20 -15.99
N GLN A 231 26.03 -8.37 -15.32
CA GLN A 231 25.35 -8.72 -14.09
C GLN A 231 24.02 -9.36 -14.47
N LEU A 232 23.75 -10.56 -13.96
CA LEU A 232 22.47 -11.27 -14.13
C LEU A 232 22.05 -11.83 -12.79
N ASN A 233 20.91 -11.36 -12.29
CA ASN A 233 20.26 -11.84 -11.09
C ASN A 233 18.92 -12.45 -11.50
N ILE A 234 18.58 -13.60 -10.91
CA ILE A 234 17.32 -14.30 -11.11
C ILE A 234 16.81 -14.71 -9.74
N ALA A 235 15.54 -14.45 -9.45
CA ALA A 235 14.86 -14.91 -8.26
C ALA A 235 13.51 -15.53 -8.62
N ALA A 236 13.20 -16.69 -8.05
CA ALA A 236 11.88 -17.28 -8.05
C ALA A 236 11.37 -17.25 -6.60
N PHE A 237 10.14 -16.80 -6.41
CA PHE A 237 9.55 -16.64 -5.08
C PHE A 237 8.15 -17.20 -5.00
N ARG A 238 7.77 -17.53 -3.78
CA ARG A 238 6.40 -17.87 -3.39
C ARG A 238 6.12 -17.24 -2.02
N ASN A 239 5.09 -16.40 -1.97
CA ASN A 239 4.60 -15.74 -0.77
C ASN A 239 3.19 -16.22 -0.48
N ASP A 240 3.01 -16.98 0.60
CA ASP A 240 1.71 -17.41 1.09
C ASP A 240 1.30 -16.44 2.21
N PHE A 241 0.18 -15.74 2.02
CA PHE A 241 -0.45 -14.90 3.04
C PHE A 241 -1.62 -15.65 3.66
N GLU A 242 -1.69 -15.65 4.99
CA GLU A 242 -2.79 -16.18 5.79
C GLU A 242 -3.49 -15.01 6.48
N ASP A 243 -4.82 -15.08 6.61
CA ASP A 243 -5.65 -14.06 7.25
C ASP A 243 -5.43 -12.65 6.65
N LYS A 244 -5.34 -12.56 5.33
CA LYS A 244 -5.10 -11.32 4.58
C LYS A 244 -6.11 -10.24 4.96
N GLN A 245 -5.60 -9.08 5.35
CA GLN A 245 -6.40 -7.90 5.65
C GLN A 245 -6.83 -7.23 4.34
N GLU A 246 -8.13 -7.28 4.03
CA GLU A 246 -8.71 -6.70 2.82
C GLU A 246 -9.89 -5.77 3.13
N ASP A 247 -10.07 -4.77 2.28
CA ASP A 247 -11.25 -3.92 2.33
C ASP A 247 -12.47 -4.71 1.86
N THR A 248 -13.46 -4.86 2.74
CA THR A 248 -14.74 -5.50 2.43
C THR A 248 -15.90 -4.54 2.64
N ILE A 249 -17.03 -4.87 2.03
CA ILE A 249 -18.26 -4.09 2.17
C ILE A 249 -19.18 -4.82 3.13
N LYS A 250 -19.59 -4.14 4.20
CA LYS A 250 -20.57 -4.67 5.16
C LYS A 250 -21.79 -3.79 5.26
N LEU A 251 -22.96 -4.41 5.40
CA LEU A 251 -24.17 -3.69 5.76
C LEU A 251 -24.21 -3.48 7.28
N ASP A 252 -24.28 -2.24 7.73
CA ASP A 252 -24.63 -1.95 9.12
C ASP A 252 -26.12 -2.23 9.32
N PRO A 253 -26.50 -3.26 10.11
CA PRO A 253 -27.91 -3.63 10.27
C PRO A 253 -28.70 -2.59 11.06
N SER A 254 -28.05 -1.69 11.80
CA SER A 254 -28.68 -0.66 12.62
C SER A 254 -29.05 0.58 11.79
N THR A 255 -28.11 1.03 10.96
CA THR A 255 -28.28 2.21 10.09
C THR A 255 -28.76 1.85 8.69
N LYS A 256 -28.67 0.56 8.32
CA LYS A 256 -28.89 0.03 6.96
C LYS A 256 -28.05 0.76 5.92
N THR A 257 -26.88 1.22 6.31
CA THR A 257 -25.88 1.82 5.42
C THR A 257 -24.79 0.80 5.11
N VAL A 258 -24.22 0.93 3.93
CA VAL A 258 -23.08 0.13 3.52
C VAL A 258 -21.81 0.82 4.01
N VAL A 259 -20.95 0.10 4.71
CA VAL A 259 -19.67 0.57 5.22
C VAL A 259 -18.54 -0.28 4.67
N THR A 260 -17.44 0.36 4.30
CA THR A 260 -16.20 -0.35 3.98
C THR A 260 -15.45 -0.61 5.28
N VAL A 261 -15.08 -1.84 5.54
CA VAL A 261 -14.31 -2.26 6.71
C VAL A 261 -13.09 -3.05 6.26
N ILE A 262 -12.07 -3.09 7.11
CA ILE A 262 -10.96 -4.01 6.96
C ILE A 262 -11.34 -5.31 7.70
N ASP A 263 -11.18 -6.43 7.04
CA ASP A 263 -11.48 -7.75 7.60
C ASP A 263 -10.42 -8.77 7.18
N ASN A 264 -10.23 -9.83 7.97
CA ASN A 264 -9.37 -10.93 7.60
C ASN A 264 -10.21 -11.95 6.81
N VAL A 265 -10.11 -11.92 5.50
CA VAL A 265 -11.11 -12.60 4.66
C VAL A 265 -10.56 -13.68 3.75
N ALA A 266 -9.22 -13.75 3.56
CA ALA A 266 -8.64 -14.64 2.57
C ALA A 266 -7.22 -15.07 2.91
N GLY A 267 -6.82 -16.22 2.38
CA GLY A 267 -5.45 -16.47 1.99
C GLY A 267 -5.15 -15.80 0.66
N VAL A 268 -3.90 -15.44 0.41
CA VAL A 268 -3.43 -14.95 -0.88
C VAL A 268 -2.09 -15.58 -1.21
N LEU A 269 -2.00 -16.15 -2.39
CA LEU A 269 -0.75 -16.66 -2.93
C LEU A 269 -0.20 -15.69 -3.98
N TYR A 270 1.04 -15.25 -3.79
CA TYR A 270 1.82 -14.56 -4.80
C TYR A 270 3.04 -15.42 -5.15
N GLN A 271 3.19 -15.81 -6.40
CA GLN A 271 4.36 -16.54 -6.86
C GLN A 271 4.87 -15.94 -8.17
N GLY A 272 6.18 -15.99 -8.38
CA GLY A 272 6.71 -15.32 -9.54
C GLY A 272 8.18 -15.54 -9.81
N LEU A 273 8.62 -14.86 -10.86
CA LEU A 273 10.01 -14.84 -11.31
C LEU A 273 10.46 -13.40 -11.55
N GLU A 274 11.62 -13.05 -11.04
CA GLU A 274 12.26 -11.76 -11.29
C GLU A 274 13.61 -11.98 -11.99
N ILE A 275 13.86 -11.19 -13.01
CA ILE A 275 15.12 -11.18 -13.78
C ILE A 275 15.61 -9.76 -13.85
N GLU A 276 16.82 -9.52 -13.36
CA GLU A 276 17.50 -8.24 -13.44
C GLU A 276 18.81 -8.38 -14.21
N THR A 277 19.02 -7.53 -15.20
CA THR A 277 20.23 -7.55 -16.00
C THR A 277 20.84 -6.16 -16.16
N ARG A 278 22.17 -6.13 -16.16
CA ARG A 278 22.96 -4.95 -16.52
C ARG A 278 24.16 -5.40 -17.34
N LEU A 279 24.28 -4.90 -18.56
CA LEU A 279 25.30 -5.30 -19.51
C LEU A 279 26.13 -4.10 -19.95
N LEU A 280 27.42 -4.13 -19.70
CA LEU A 280 28.39 -3.24 -20.33
C LEU A 280 28.67 -3.75 -21.76
N VAL A 281 27.89 -3.24 -22.71
CA VAL A 281 27.95 -3.65 -24.13
C VAL A 281 29.30 -3.21 -24.75
N SER A 282 29.73 -1.99 -24.42
CA SER A 282 31.03 -1.42 -24.77
C SER A 282 31.48 -0.45 -23.69
N GLU A 283 32.68 0.10 -23.79
CA GLU A 283 33.16 1.17 -22.88
C GLU A 283 32.24 2.40 -22.85
N SER A 284 31.50 2.61 -23.94
CA SER A 284 30.60 3.75 -24.11
C SER A 284 29.13 3.41 -23.95
N PHE A 285 28.72 2.16 -23.86
CA PHE A 285 27.32 1.79 -23.84
C PHE A 285 27.00 0.73 -22.79
N GLU A 286 26.16 1.09 -21.85
CA GLU A 286 25.56 0.21 -20.85
C GLU A 286 24.07 0.03 -21.13
N ALA A 287 23.59 -1.20 -21.12
CA ALA A 287 22.19 -1.58 -21.25
C ALA A 287 21.71 -2.29 -20.01
N PHE A 288 20.40 -2.18 -19.71
CA PHE A 288 19.74 -2.95 -18.67
C PHE A 288 18.38 -3.46 -19.12
N ALA A 289 17.96 -4.56 -18.53
CA ALA A 289 16.60 -5.09 -18.66
C ALA A 289 16.17 -5.76 -17.37
N ASN A 290 14.96 -5.45 -16.90
CA ASN A 290 14.36 -6.05 -15.72
C ASN A 290 12.97 -6.56 -16.10
N ILE A 291 12.63 -7.76 -15.66
CA ILE A 291 11.34 -8.41 -15.93
C ILE A 291 10.86 -9.02 -14.61
N GLY A 292 9.62 -8.73 -14.24
CA GLY A 292 8.88 -9.40 -13.18
C GLY A 292 7.67 -10.11 -13.80
N LEU A 293 7.51 -11.37 -13.45
CA LEU A 293 6.33 -12.17 -13.76
C LEU A 293 5.68 -12.58 -12.45
N LEU A 294 4.39 -12.34 -12.31
CA LEU A 294 3.61 -12.58 -11.10
C LEU A 294 2.35 -13.36 -11.42
N ASP A 295 2.11 -14.40 -10.63
CA ASP A 295 0.85 -15.11 -10.55
C ASP A 295 0.30 -14.88 -9.14
N ALA A 296 -0.91 -14.32 -9.02
CA ALA A 296 -1.53 -13.90 -7.78
C ALA A 296 -2.96 -14.44 -7.69
N GLU A 297 -3.24 -15.20 -6.64
CA GLU A 297 -4.51 -15.90 -6.46
C GLU A 297 -5.02 -15.73 -5.02
N TYR A 298 -6.34 -15.58 -4.86
CA TYR A 298 -7.01 -15.73 -3.58
C TYR A 298 -7.25 -17.20 -3.24
N ASP A 299 -7.19 -17.56 -1.96
CA ASP A 299 -7.51 -18.87 -1.42
C ASP A 299 -8.49 -18.72 -0.23
N GLY A 300 -9.73 -19.15 -0.43
CA GLY A 300 -10.78 -19.08 0.57
C GLY A 300 -11.32 -17.66 0.81
N PHE A 301 -11.33 -16.81 -0.22
CA PHE A 301 -11.88 -15.46 -0.13
C PHE A 301 -13.41 -15.47 -0.08
N ILE A 302 -13.95 -15.41 1.13
CA ILE A 302 -15.41 -15.44 1.36
C ILE A 302 -15.83 -14.09 1.94
N ALA A 303 -16.45 -13.26 1.11
CA ALA A 303 -16.94 -11.94 1.48
C ALA A 303 -18.17 -11.57 0.65
N ASP A 304 -18.99 -10.65 1.17
CA ASP A 304 -19.97 -9.94 0.36
C ASP A 304 -19.31 -8.68 -0.19
N LEU A 305 -19.13 -8.63 -1.49
CA LEU A 305 -18.55 -7.49 -2.20
C LEU A 305 -19.61 -6.64 -2.91
N ASP A 306 -20.83 -7.16 -3.05
CA ASP A 306 -21.94 -6.47 -3.72
C ASP A 306 -22.78 -5.65 -2.73
N GLY A 307 -22.64 -5.92 -1.44
CA GLY A 307 -23.48 -5.36 -0.38
C GLY A 307 -24.83 -6.07 -0.26
N ALA A 308 -25.72 -5.54 0.56
CA ALA A 308 -27.00 -6.18 0.81
C ALA A 308 -27.89 -6.22 -0.44
N ASP A 309 -28.60 -7.31 -0.62
CA ASP A 309 -29.65 -7.46 -1.63
C ASP A 309 -30.84 -6.49 -1.41
N ALA A 310 -31.82 -6.52 -2.29
CA ALA A 310 -33.05 -5.69 -2.18
C ALA A 310 -33.86 -5.92 -0.90
N ASN A 311 -33.62 -7.03 -0.18
CA ASN A 311 -34.26 -7.35 1.09
C ASN A 311 -33.38 -6.99 2.32
N GLY A 312 -32.20 -6.43 2.08
CA GLY A 312 -31.24 -6.09 3.12
C GLY A 312 -30.46 -7.30 3.67
N VAL A 313 -30.33 -8.37 2.87
CA VAL A 313 -29.59 -9.56 3.23
C VAL A 313 -28.17 -9.49 2.67
N VAL A 314 -27.18 -9.69 3.50
CA VAL A 314 -25.76 -9.84 3.14
C VAL A 314 -25.47 -11.32 2.99
N GLU A 315 -25.07 -11.75 1.79
CA GLU A 315 -24.75 -13.13 1.49
C GLU A 315 -23.27 -13.24 1.03
N PRO A 316 -22.35 -13.60 1.94
CA PRO A 316 -20.96 -13.82 1.55
C PRO A 316 -20.86 -14.90 0.47
N THR A 317 -20.12 -14.61 -0.58
CA THR A 317 -19.85 -15.50 -1.70
C THR A 317 -18.36 -15.85 -1.74
N ASN A 318 -18.03 -16.98 -2.41
CA ASN A 318 -16.65 -17.30 -2.70
C ASN A 318 -16.14 -16.43 -3.87
N ASN A 319 -15.06 -15.71 -3.64
CA ASN A 319 -14.45 -14.76 -4.56
C ASN A 319 -13.03 -15.17 -5.00
N ASP A 320 -12.66 -16.44 -4.88
CA ASP A 320 -11.34 -16.95 -5.27
C ASP A 320 -11.02 -16.76 -6.76
N ASN A 321 -12.03 -16.48 -7.58
CA ASN A 321 -11.87 -16.17 -9.00
C ASN A 321 -11.42 -14.72 -9.25
N LEU A 322 -11.36 -13.88 -8.24
CA LEU A 322 -10.87 -12.51 -8.35
C LEU A 322 -9.35 -12.46 -8.30
N VAL A 323 -8.77 -11.43 -8.90
CA VAL A 323 -7.33 -11.16 -8.85
C VAL A 323 -7.05 -10.18 -7.71
N PRO A 324 -6.06 -10.43 -6.85
CA PRO A 324 -5.64 -9.49 -5.83
C PRO A 324 -5.31 -8.11 -6.43
N LYS A 325 -5.77 -7.05 -5.76
CA LYS A 325 -5.55 -5.68 -6.26
C LYS A 325 -4.06 -5.34 -6.37
N TYR A 326 -3.73 -4.50 -7.38
CA TYR A 326 -2.36 -4.06 -7.66
C TYR A 326 -1.36 -5.18 -7.98
N SER A 327 -1.83 -6.28 -8.56
CA SER A 327 -1.03 -7.45 -8.93
C SER A 327 -0.98 -7.65 -10.45
N PRO A 328 -0.17 -6.85 -11.19
CA PRO A 328 -0.01 -7.05 -12.63
C PRO A 328 0.73 -8.35 -12.91
N GLU A 329 0.29 -9.12 -13.91
CA GLU A 329 0.94 -10.37 -14.30
C GLU A 329 2.37 -10.17 -14.80
N MET A 330 2.65 -9.02 -15.43
CA MET A 330 3.97 -8.70 -15.94
C MET A 330 4.34 -7.24 -15.69
N THR A 331 5.58 -7.05 -15.25
CA THR A 331 6.26 -5.75 -15.30
C THR A 331 7.57 -5.89 -16.06
N ALA A 332 7.91 -4.91 -16.90
CA ALA A 332 9.17 -4.92 -17.62
C ALA A 332 9.75 -3.52 -17.72
N SER A 333 11.07 -3.43 -17.67
CA SER A 333 11.77 -2.21 -18.04
C SER A 333 13.07 -2.55 -18.75
N PHE A 334 13.40 -1.80 -19.80
CA PHE A 334 14.68 -1.91 -20.47
C PHE A 334 15.13 -0.54 -20.97
N GLY A 335 16.43 -0.39 -21.05
CA GLY A 335 17.01 0.88 -21.44
C GLY A 335 18.52 0.83 -21.48
N GLY A 336 19.10 2.01 -21.56
CA GLY A 336 20.56 2.11 -21.53
C GLY A 336 21.05 3.55 -21.49
N THR A 337 22.35 3.64 -21.25
CA THR A 337 23.10 4.89 -21.22
C THR A 337 24.25 4.80 -22.23
N TYR A 338 24.29 5.73 -23.15
CA TYR A 338 25.43 5.94 -24.04
C TYR A 338 26.22 7.15 -23.56
N THR A 339 27.51 6.93 -23.36
CA THR A 339 28.46 7.94 -22.88
C THR A 339 29.53 8.23 -23.98
N ALA A 340 29.77 9.47 -24.27
CA ALA A 340 30.77 9.88 -25.23
C ALA A 340 31.49 11.16 -24.80
N ASP A 341 32.73 11.28 -25.14
CA ASP A 341 33.49 12.53 -24.97
C ASP A 341 32.94 13.63 -25.90
N LEU A 342 32.70 14.80 -25.35
CA LEU A 342 32.27 15.99 -26.11
C LEU A 342 33.08 17.22 -25.68
N GLY A 343 34.08 17.55 -26.47
CA GLY A 343 35.05 18.63 -26.15
C GLY A 343 35.84 18.29 -24.89
N ASP A 344 35.79 19.14 -23.88
CA ASP A 344 36.46 18.95 -22.60
C ASP A 344 35.54 18.28 -21.54
N GLY A 345 34.40 17.75 -21.95
CA GLY A 345 33.42 17.15 -21.06
C GLY A 345 32.85 15.84 -21.60
N GLU A 346 31.91 15.29 -20.92
CA GLU A 346 31.24 14.01 -21.20
C GLU A 346 29.75 14.23 -21.51
N LEU A 347 29.27 13.63 -22.58
CA LEU A 347 27.85 13.58 -22.95
C LEU A 347 27.28 12.22 -22.61
N GLN A 348 26.21 12.20 -21.85
CA GLN A 348 25.43 11.00 -21.53
C GLN A 348 24.04 11.09 -22.15
N LEU A 349 23.66 10.05 -22.90
CA LEU A 349 22.33 9.88 -23.47
C LEU A 349 21.68 8.69 -22.78
N PHE A 350 20.56 8.91 -22.10
CA PHE A 350 19.80 7.88 -21.41
C PHE A 350 18.41 7.73 -22.04
N ALA A 351 17.96 6.48 -22.21
CA ALA A 351 16.58 6.17 -22.54
C ALA A 351 16.12 4.92 -21.79
N LYS A 352 14.87 4.92 -21.35
CA LYS A 352 14.21 3.80 -20.68
C LYS A 352 12.78 3.64 -21.18
N TYR A 353 12.38 2.44 -21.49
CA TYR A 353 10.99 2.02 -21.65
C TYR A 353 10.56 1.23 -20.42
N SER A 354 9.33 1.43 -19.95
CA SER A 354 8.72 0.70 -18.85
C SER A 354 7.33 0.25 -19.25
N PHE A 355 7.02 -0.98 -18.94
CA PHE A 355 5.72 -1.63 -19.14
C PHE A 355 5.19 -2.16 -17.80
N VAL A 356 3.91 -1.96 -17.54
CA VAL A 356 3.17 -2.60 -16.46
C VAL A 356 1.89 -3.13 -17.08
N ASP A 357 1.60 -4.40 -16.86
CA ASP A 357 0.40 -5.03 -17.36
C ASP A 357 -0.87 -4.48 -16.69
N GLU A 358 -2.03 -4.81 -17.23
CA GLU A 358 -3.30 -4.42 -16.63
C GLU A 358 -3.45 -4.96 -15.20
N LEU A 359 -4.15 -4.23 -14.37
CA LEU A 359 -4.38 -4.61 -12.98
C LEU A 359 -5.71 -4.01 -12.48
N TYR A 360 -6.18 -4.49 -11.33
CA TYR A 360 -7.32 -3.91 -10.63
C TYR A 360 -6.87 -3.08 -9.45
N SER A 361 -7.51 -1.93 -9.24
CA SER A 361 -7.26 -1.04 -8.09
C SER A 361 -8.25 -1.24 -6.94
N ILE A 362 -9.26 -2.07 -7.13
CA ILE A 362 -10.33 -2.39 -6.16
C ILE A 362 -10.50 -3.90 -6.06
N THR A 363 -10.89 -4.37 -4.90
CA THR A 363 -10.93 -5.80 -4.55
C THR A 363 -11.96 -6.59 -5.36
N ASP A 364 -13.09 -5.98 -5.73
CA ASP A 364 -14.18 -6.63 -6.45
C ASP A 364 -13.96 -6.80 -7.97
N ASN A 365 -12.82 -6.37 -8.48
CA ASN A 365 -12.42 -6.46 -9.89
C ASN A 365 -13.43 -5.91 -10.91
N ARG A 366 -14.31 -4.98 -10.49
CA ARG A 366 -15.20 -4.32 -11.45
C ARG A 366 -14.43 -3.53 -12.49
N GLU A 367 -14.98 -3.43 -13.69
CA GLU A 367 -14.36 -2.74 -14.84
C GLU A 367 -13.94 -1.29 -14.51
N VAL A 368 -14.69 -0.61 -13.65
CA VAL A 368 -14.36 0.77 -13.21
C VAL A 368 -13.07 0.85 -12.42
N GLY A 369 -12.65 -0.24 -11.76
CA GLY A 369 -11.39 -0.35 -11.02
C GLY A 369 -10.24 -0.91 -11.85
N LYS A 370 -10.49 -1.29 -13.10
CA LYS A 370 -9.46 -1.80 -13.99
C LYS A 370 -8.57 -0.66 -14.48
N ILE A 371 -7.28 -0.84 -14.29
CA ILE A 371 -6.24 0.02 -14.85
C ILE A 371 -5.66 -0.72 -16.05
N PRO A 372 -5.77 -0.18 -17.27
CA PRO A 372 -5.18 -0.81 -18.46
C PRO A 372 -3.65 -0.86 -18.35
N SER A 373 -3.02 -1.72 -19.15
CA SER A 373 -1.57 -1.77 -19.26
C SER A 373 -0.99 -0.40 -19.60
N THR A 374 0.18 -0.10 -19.04
CA THR A 374 0.86 1.18 -19.22
C THR A 374 2.21 1.02 -19.88
N GLU A 375 2.52 1.95 -20.76
CA GLU A 375 3.78 2.02 -21.50
C GLU A 375 4.39 3.41 -21.36
N LYS A 376 5.54 3.53 -20.72
CA LYS A 376 6.20 4.81 -20.49
C LYS A 376 7.61 4.85 -21.05
N VAL A 377 7.94 5.94 -21.70
CA VAL A 377 9.30 6.25 -22.18
C VAL A 377 9.83 7.43 -21.40
N ASP A 378 11.00 7.25 -20.80
CA ASP A 378 11.80 8.31 -20.19
C ASP A 378 13.10 8.49 -20.95
N ALA A 379 13.56 9.73 -21.14
CA ALA A 379 14.85 10.01 -21.78
C ALA A 379 15.52 11.23 -21.17
N SER A 380 16.85 11.26 -21.22
CA SER A 380 17.61 12.44 -20.83
C SER A 380 18.91 12.60 -21.63
N ILE A 381 19.33 13.84 -21.75
CA ILE A 381 20.63 14.25 -22.29
C ILE A 381 21.33 15.01 -21.18
N THR A 382 22.49 14.51 -20.76
CA THR A 382 23.28 15.10 -19.69
C THR A 382 24.68 15.44 -20.19
N TYR A 383 25.14 16.65 -19.94
CA TYR A 383 26.52 17.05 -20.17
C TYR A 383 27.21 17.33 -18.84
N LEU A 384 28.36 16.69 -18.66
CA LEU A 384 29.20 16.81 -17.48
C LEU A 384 30.53 17.48 -17.90
N LYS A 385 30.94 18.51 -17.19
CA LYS A 385 32.24 19.13 -17.36
C LYS A 385 32.75 19.66 -16.01
N ASP A 386 33.94 19.21 -15.59
CA ASP A 386 34.55 19.56 -14.31
C ASP A 386 33.53 19.34 -13.14
N ASN A 387 33.18 20.41 -12.47
CA ASN A 387 32.22 20.41 -11.36
C ASN A 387 30.76 20.71 -11.78
N TYR A 388 30.49 20.84 -13.09
CA TYR A 388 29.19 21.22 -13.61
C TYR A 388 28.48 20.05 -14.27
N LYS A 389 27.17 19.96 -14.04
CA LYS A 389 26.27 19.02 -14.70
C LYS A 389 25.05 19.77 -15.21
N ILE A 390 24.72 19.59 -16.47
CA ILE A 390 23.53 20.12 -17.12
C ILE A 390 22.77 18.91 -17.66
N SER A 391 21.53 18.73 -17.28
CA SER A 391 20.68 17.63 -17.76
C SER A 391 19.35 18.18 -18.25
N ILE A 392 18.94 17.79 -19.44
CA ILE A 392 17.60 17.99 -19.99
C ILE A 392 16.93 16.62 -19.99
N PHE A 393 15.72 16.53 -19.43
CA PHE A 393 15.00 15.28 -19.35
C PHE A 393 13.54 15.41 -19.76
N GLY A 394 12.99 14.30 -20.23
CA GLY A 394 11.55 14.08 -20.39
C GLY A 394 11.16 12.79 -19.73
N ARG A 395 10.08 12.82 -18.96
CA ARG A 395 9.46 11.65 -18.31
C ARG A 395 8.09 11.41 -18.87
N ASN A 396 7.71 10.15 -18.99
CA ASN A 396 6.45 9.73 -19.59
C ASN A 396 6.22 10.41 -20.95
N LEU A 397 7.18 10.26 -21.87
CA LEU A 397 7.15 10.85 -23.22
C LEU A 397 6.03 10.27 -24.09
N THR A 398 5.48 9.14 -23.72
CA THR A 398 4.30 8.51 -24.32
C THR A 398 3.00 9.17 -23.90
N ASP A 399 3.02 10.04 -22.88
CA ASP A 399 1.85 10.69 -22.26
C ASP A 399 0.79 9.70 -21.81
N ASP A 400 1.23 8.54 -21.31
CA ASP A 400 0.36 7.49 -20.84
C ASP A 400 -0.17 7.82 -19.43
N ILE A 401 -1.45 8.17 -19.35
CA ILE A 401 -2.12 8.60 -18.13
C ILE A 401 -3.15 7.57 -17.71
N THR A 402 -3.00 7.05 -16.49
CA THR A 402 -3.96 6.17 -15.86
C THR A 402 -4.65 6.85 -14.69
N THR A 403 -5.86 6.43 -14.38
CA THR A 403 -6.64 6.96 -13.26
C THR A 403 -7.08 5.81 -12.36
N PRO A 404 -6.22 5.35 -11.44
CA PRO A 404 -6.65 4.33 -10.48
C PRO A 404 -7.81 4.84 -9.64
N VAL A 405 -8.85 4.02 -9.53
CA VAL A 405 -9.96 4.27 -8.62
C VAL A 405 -9.49 4.01 -7.20
N ARG A 406 -9.70 4.97 -6.31
CA ARG A 406 -9.30 4.85 -4.91
C ARG A 406 -10.43 4.45 -3.99
N ASP A 407 -11.65 4.82 -4.36
CA ASP A 407 -12.83 4.54 -3.56
C ASP A 407 -14.08 4.59 -4.43
N ILE A 408 -15.01 3.70 -4.16
CA ILE A 408 -16.32 3.67 -4.79
C ILE A 408 -17.37 3.80 -3.68
N SER A 409 -17.81 5.03 -3.46
CA SER A 409 -18.99 5.22 -2.63
C SER A 409 -20.25 4.97 -3.46
N SER A 410 -21.37 4.78 -2.78
CA SER A 410 -22.67 4.59 -3.43
C SER A 410 -23.05 5.68 -4.45
N LEU A 411 -22.37 6.80 -4.42
CA LEU A 411 -22.77 8.02 -5.14
C LEU A 411 -21.63 8.60 -6.00
N MET A 412 -20.37 8.24 -5.73
CA MET A 412 -19.22 8.83 -6.40
C MET A 412 -18.10 7.81 -6.54
N ILE A 413 -17.35 7.95 -7.62
CA ILE A 413 -16.11 7.24 -7.86
C ILE A 413 -14.99 8.24 -7.73
N PHE A 414 -14.01 7.93 -6.86
CA PHE A 414 -12.83 8.76 -6.65
C PHE A 414 -11.61 8.12 -7.30
N GLY A 415 -10.92 8.88 -8.13
CA GLY A 415 -9.67 8.46 -8.73
C GLY A 415 -8.69 9.62 -8.80
N SER A 416 -7.40 9.31 -8.79
CA SER A 416 -6.34 10.31 -8.98
C SER A 416 -5.59 9.98 -10.26
N PRO A 417 -5.61 10.86 -11.28
CA PRO A 417 -4.85 10.63 -12.49
C PRO A 417 -3.33 10.63 -12.20
N SER A 418 -2.61 9.76 -12.89
CA SER A 418 -1.15 9.79 -12.89
C SER A 418 -0.65 11.04 -13.64
N VAL A 419 0.60 11.41 -13.40
CA VAL A 419 1.20 12.57 -14.06
C VAL A 419 1.49 12.23 -15.53
N GLY A 420 1.04 13.06 -16.45
CA GLY A 420 1.38 12.99 -17.87
C GLY A 420 2.83 13.36 -18.15
N THR A 421 3.13 13.75 -19.38
CA THR A 421 4.50 14.10 -19.80
C THR A 421 5.06 15.28 -19.01
N VAL A 422 6.28 15.11 -18.48
CA VAL A 422 7.02 16.16 -17.77
C VAL A 422 8.36 16.38 -18.42
N TYR A 423 8.69 17.63 -18.73
CA TYR A 423 10.01 18.05 -19.18
C TYR A 423 10.71 18.91 -18.13
N GLY A 424 12.02 18.80 -18.03
CA GLY A 424 12.77 19.61 -17.10
C GLY A 424 14.23 19.78 -17.46
N ILE A 425 14.85 20.75 -16.78
CA ILE A 425 16.29 21.02 -16.85
C ILE A 425 16.82 21.01 -15.42
N THR A 426 17.92 20.27 -15.21
CA THR A 426 18.65 20.25 -13.95
C THR A 426 20.03 20.86 -14.16
N LEU A 427 20.41 21.80 -13.33
CA LEU A 427 21.73 22.38 -13.26
C LEU A 427 22.34 22.05 -11.90
N SER A 428 23.53 21.47 -11.86
CA SER A 428 24.24 21.16 -10.62
C SER A 428 25.69 21.70 -10.71
N ALA A 429 26.17 22.23 -9.60
CA ALA A 429 27.56 22.63 -9.44
C ALA A 429 28.06 22.15 -8.08
N ASN A 430 29.21 21.49 -8.05
CA ASN A 430 29.89 21.05 -6.82
C ASN A 430 31.07 22.03 -6.56
N PHE A 431 31.11 22.61 -5.37
CA PHE A 431 32.10 23.60 -4.97
C PHE A 431 33.07 23.03 -3.94
#